data_b48c9f2874e6f484749a072359296ee8
#
_entry.id   b48c9f2874e6f484749a072359296ee8
#
_cell.length_a   1.000
_cell.length_b   1.000
_cell.length_c   1.000
_cell.angle_alpha   90.00
_cell.angle_beta   90.00
_cell.angle_gamma   90.00
#
_symmetry.space_group_name_H-M   'P 1'
#
loop_
_entity.id
_entity.type
_entity.pdbx_description
1 polymer ?
#
loop_
_entity_poly.entity_id
_entity_poly.type
_entity_poly.pdbx_seq_one_letter_code
_entity_poly.pdbx_strand_id
1 'polypeptide(L)'
;VCGSSFGHPQAGRVTVGAWTFNLPSDAFQCVKVADNIFETTLYLVKDFQFKFYKQRPWGGELASTIVNTQPVNLLGKGWYYSDPVTGGTGGGHFTGDFVAGPDFTPGVYRVRIDLNKNICMFIDKVDEGQLGPESYKINGTELTQSTNPSYTAVELNLTKGQVVDFEGFSYLDYMLQPEYFTNENGQYKFNAPDGKYRISYNKDRELIYVEKTTDTEFPETVWITGAAFGHPRISGLLPDDIGNWGWDNPKDFICCVKTGDRVYETNLLLNNDFMFRFYKRKGWNNEITSFDVTIVSEGDLIARGGYWDGDQWKETENFGPGNNFRAGIYHVKLDMNTNTCTFTKR
;
A
#
# COMPACT_ATOMS: atom_id res chain seq x y z
N VAL A 1 1.47 -11.15 -0.95
CA VAL A 1 0.77 -12.44 -1.05
C VAL A 1 -0.49 -12.27 -1.87
N CYS A 2 -0.69 -13.12 -2.86
CA CYS A 2 -1.91 -13.20 -3.66
C CYS A 2 -2.32 -14.67 -3.82
N GLY A 3 -3.62 -14.95 -3.93
CA GLY A 3 -4.11 -16.32 -4.01
C GLY A 3 -5.61 -16.42 -3.75
N SER A 4 -6.05 -17.52 -3.14
CA SER A 4 -7.44 -17.78 -2.80
C SER A 4 -7.58 -18.45 -1.43
N SER A 5 -8.78 -18.36 -0.86
CA SER A 5 -9.16 -19.02 0.41
C SER A 5 -8.30 -18.62 1.61
N PHE A 6 -7.85 -17.36 1.65
CA PHE A 6 -7.23 -16.74 2.81
C PHE A 6 -7.74 -15.30 2.97
N GLY A 7 -7.53 -14.70 4.12
CA GLY A 7 -8.04 -13.37 4.41
C GLY A 7 -7.28 -12.65 5.51
N HIS A 8 -7.72 -11.43 5.80
CA HIS A 8 -7.20 -10.65 6.90
C HIS A 8 -7.61 -11.28 8.24
N PRO A 9 -6.74 -11.39 9.22
CA PRO A 9 -7.04 -12.06 10.48
C PRO A 9 -8.16 -11.39 11.29
N GLN A 10 -8.33 -10.09 11.13
CA GLN A 10 -9.25 -9.28 11.93
C GLN A 10 -10.48 -8.78 11.15
N ALA A 11 -10.38 -8.54 9.86
CA ALA A 11 -11.45 -7.95 9.05
C ALA A 11 -12.50 -8.98 8.63
N GLY A 12 -13.35 -9.40 9.57
CA GLY A 12 -14.54 -10.22 9.29
C GLY A 12 -14.26 -11.59 8.68
N ARG A 13 -13.00 -11.98 8.53
CA ARG A 13 -12.55 -13.27 8.00
C ARG A 13 -13.13 -13.62 6.63
N VAL A 14 -13.39 -12.61 5.81
CA VAL A 14 -13.77 -12.83 4.42
C VAL A 14 -12.54 -13.29 3.66
N THR A 15 -12.63 -14.49 3.10
CA THR A 15 -11.52 -15.04 2.31
C THR A 15 -11.50 -14.45 0.90
N VAL A 16 -10.31 -14.23 0.39
CA VAL A 16 -10.09 -13.90 -1.02
C VAL A 16 -10.55 -15.07 -1.88
N GLY A 17 -11.41 -14.80 -2.86
CA GLY A 17 -11.98 -15.82 -3.72
C GLY A 17 -11.26 -16.04 -5.05
N ALA A 18 -10.37 -15.14 -5.44
CA ALA A 18 -9.74 -15.17 -6.77
C ALA A 18 -8.31 -14.63 -6.76
N TRP A 19 -7.50 -15.21 -7.64
CA TRP A 19 -6.15 -14.73 -7.95
C TRP A 19 -6.24 -13.41 -8.73
N THR A 20 -6.13 -12.30 -8.02
CA THR A 20 -6.20 -10.96 -8.62
C THR A 20 -5.51 -9.92 -7.73
N PHE A 21 -5.16 -8.80 -8.32
CA PHE A 21 -4.63 -7.63 -7.61
C PHE A 21 -5.56 -6.41 -7.76
N ASN A 22 -6.78 -6.61 -8.23
CA ASN A 22 -7.70 -5.52 -8.58
C ASN A 22 -8.23 -4.79 -7.35
N LEU A 23 -8.47 -5.53 -6.27
CA LEU A 23 -8.93 -4.96 -5.00
C LEU A 23 -7.83 -5.03 -3.94
N PRO A 24 -7.82 -4.13 -2.96
CA PRO A 24 -6.90 -4.21 -1.83
C PRO A 24 -6.97 -5.52 -1.07
N SER A 25 -8.21 -6.06 -0.93
CA SER A 25 -8.48 -7.34 -0.29
C SER A 25 -7.99 -8.57 -1.05
N ASP A 26 -7.60 -8.41 -2.32
CA ASP A 26 -7.16 -9.53 -3.14
C ASP A 26 -5.70 -9.92 -2.90
N ALA A 27 -4.92 -9.02 -2.35
CA ALA A 27 -3.51 -9.25 -2.10
C ALA A 27 -3.05 -8.58 -0.79
N PHE A 28 -2.29 -9.32 -0.01
CA PHE A 28 -1.78 -8.89 1.28
C PHE A 28 -0.30 -8.55 1.17
N GLN A 29 0.10 -7.53 1.87
CA GLN A 29 1.50 -7.15 1.93
C GLN A 29 2.21 -7.88 3.06
N CYS A 30 3.49 -8.17 2.81
CA CYS A 30 4.39 -8.65 3.84
C CYS A 30 5.28 -7.50 4.29
N VAL A 31 5.53 -7.42 5.58
CA VAL A 31 6.42 -6.43 6.19
C VAL A 31 7.84 -6.98 6.21
N LYS A 32 8.80 -6.16 5.81
CA LYS A 32 10.21 -6.49 5.96
C LYS A 32 10.58 -6.41 7.44
N VAL A 33 10.91 -7.56 8.04
CA VAL A 33 11.32 -7.65 9.45
C VAL A 33 12.84 -7.75 9.61
N ALA A 34 13.55 -8.15 8.57
CA ALA A 34 15.01 -8.14 8.47
C ALA A 34 15.43 -8.20 6.99
N ASP A 35 16.73 -8.12 6.70
CA ASP A 35 17.22 -8.20 5.32
C ASP A 35 16.80 -9.51 4.66
N ASN A 36 16.03 -9.39 3.56
CA ASN A 36 15.44 -10.48 2.80
C ASN A 36 14.48 -11.38 3.59
N ILE A 37 13.95 -10.90 4.72
CA ILE A 37 12.98 -11.61 5.53
C ILE A 37 11.71 -10.77 5.66
N PHE A 38 10.57 -11.38 5.31
CA PHE A 38 9.28 -10.72 5.28
C PHE A 38 8.23 -11.55 6.02
N GLU A 39 7.31 -10.87 6.71
CA GLU A 39 6.22 -11.50 7.47
C GLU A 39 4.87 -10.89 7.14
N THR A 40 3.84 -11.71 7.28
CA THR A 40 2.45 -11.29 7.26
C THR A 40 1.63 -12.21 8.14
N THR A 41 0.48 -11.74 8.62
CA THR A 41 -0.48 -12.56 9.36
C THR A 41 -1.71 -12.78 8.50
N LEU A 42 -2.09 -14.04 8.29
CA LEU A 42 -3.19 -14.44 7.41
C LEU A 42 -4.17 -15.34 8.15
N TYR A 43 -5.47 -15.12 7.92
CA TYR A 43 -6.48 -16.12 8.21
C TYR A 43 -6.53 -17.11 7.03
N LEU A 44 -6.25 -18.38 7.30
CA LEU A 44 -6.15 -19.44 6.31
C LEU A 44 -7.28 -20.46 6.52
N VAL A 45 -7.98 -20.83 5.46
CA VAL A 45 -8.92 -21.96 5.46
C VAL A 45 -8.28 -23.18 4.80
N LYS A 46 -8.92 -24.34 4.90
CA LYS A 46 -8.30 -25.63 4.55
C LYS A 46 -7.81 -25.74 3.09
N ASP A 47 -8.45 -25.02 2.19
CA ASP A 47 -8.16 -25.02 0.76
C ASP A 47 -7.42 -23.77 0.28
N PHE A 48 -6.70 -23.11 1.18
CA PHE A 48 -5.92 -21.95 0.81
C PHE A 48 -4.87 -22.27 -0.25
N GLN A 49 -4.66 -21.32 -1.14
CA GLN A 49 -3.60 -21.31 -2.12
C GLN A 49 -3.04 -19.89 -2.22
N PHE A 50 -1.74 -19.73 -2.11
CA PHE A 50 -1.12 -18.43 -2.30
C PHE A 50 0.29 -18.53 -2.88
N LYS A 51 0.77 -17.41 -3.42
CA LYS A 51 2.16 -17.15 -3.76
C LYS A 51 2.59 -15.80 -3.22
N PHE A 52 3.89 -15.63 -3.06
CA PHE A 52 4.46 -14.32 -2.84
C PHE A 52 4.86 -13.69 -4.18
N TYR A 53 4.82 -12.39 -4.24
CA TYR A 53 5.23 -11.61 -5.40
C TYR A 53 6.15 -10.49 -4.96
N LYS A 54 7.24 -10.27 -5.71
CA LYS A 54 8.16 -9.16 -5.46
C LYS A 54 7.57 -7.83 -5.89
N GLN A 55 6.52 -7.87 -6.71
CA GLN A 55 5.87 -6.69 -7.26
C GLN A 55 4.38 -6.93 -7.50
N ARG A 56 3.62 -5.85 -7.53
CA ARG A 56 2.24 -5.80 -7.94
C ARG A 56 2.17 -5.13 -9.33
N PRO A 57 1.33 -5.58 -10.31
CA PRO A 57 0.39 -6.68 -10.15
C PRO A 57 1.02 -8.08 -10.29
N TRP A 58 1.48 -8.49 -11.43
CA TRP A 58 2.04 -9.81 -11.68
C TRP A 58 3.54 -9.72 -11.98
N GLY A 59 4.28 -10.68 -11.49
CA GLY A 59 5.71 -10.81 -11.76
C GLY A 59 6.57 -10.98 -10.52
N GLY A 60 7.80 -11.48 -10.70
CA GLY A 60 8.71 -11.75 -9.59
C GLY A 60 8.16 -12.75 -8.59
N GLU A 61 7.45 -13.79 -9.05
CA GLU A 61 6.85 -14.82 -8.19
C GLU A 61 7.89 -15.52 -7.33
N LEU A 62 7.55 -15.70 -6.06
CA LEU A 62 8.24 -16.55 -5.11
C LEU A 62 7.32 -17.73 -4.82
N ALA A 63 7.47 -18.76 -5.65
CA ALA A 63 6.61 -19.93 -5.65
C ALA A 63 7.17 -21.05 -4.80
N SER A 64 6.32 -21.98 -4.39
CA SER A 64 6.72 -23.17 -3.62
C SER A 64 7.64 -24.12 -4.39
N THR A 65 7.76 -23.95 -5.72
CA THR A 65 8.72 -24.68 -6.55
C THR A 65 10.17 -24.23 -6.34
N ILE A 66 10.38 -23.00 -5.93
CA ILE A 66 11.71 -22.39 -5.70
C ILE A 66 11.99 -22.09 -4.23
N VAL A 67 10.94 -22.08 -3.40
CA VAL A 67 11.02 -21.83 -1.96
C VAL A 67 10.54 -23.07 -1.20
N ASN A 68 11.31 -23.52 -0.22
CA ASN A 68 10.94 -24.64 0.62
C ASN A 68 9.88 -24.24 1.66
N THR A 69 9.15 -25.23 2.17
CA THR A 69 8.08 -25.02 3.17
C THR A 69 8.45 -25.61 4.52
N GLN A 70 8.07 -24.94 5.61
CA GLN A 70 8.23 -25.43 6.99
C GLN A 70 7.09 -24.95 7.90
N PRO A 71 6.59 -25.79 8.82
CA PRO A 71 6.77 -27.25 8.78
C PRO A 71 5.94 -27.87 7.63
N VAL A 72 6.49 -28.84 6.96
CA VAL A 72 5.89 -29.42 5.71
C VAL A 72 4.53 -30.11 5.95
N ASN A 73 4.26 -30.54 7.18
CA ASN A 73 2.97 -31.09 7.55
C ASN A 73 1.86 -30.03 7.68
N LEU A 74 2.19 -28.76 7.87
CA LEU A 74 1.24 -27.66 7.95
C LEU A 74 1.19 -26.84 6.66
N LEU A 75 2.34 -26.62 6.02
CA LEU A 75 2.49 -25.83 4.82
C LEU A 75 3.11 -26.67 3.70
N GLY A 76 2.29 -27.03 2.74
CA GLY A 76 2.64 -27.88 1.61
C GLY A 76 2.92 -27.10 0.32
N LYS A 77 3.24 -27.86 -0.73
CA LYS A 77 3.42 -27.38 -2.09
C LYS A 77 2.25 -27.84 -2.96
N GLY A 78 1.64 -26.91 -3.69
CA GLY A 78 0.52 -27.21 -4.56
C GLY A 78 0.91 -28.15 -5.71
N TRP A 79 0.01 -29.09 -6.00
CA TRP A 79 0.15 -30.08 -7.03
C TRP A 79 -1.13 -30.20 -7.83
N TYR A 80 -1.05 -30.25 -9.14
CA TYR A 80 -2.20 -30.60 -9.97
C TYR A 80 -1.86 -31.72 -10.93
N TYR A 81 -2.85 -32.49 -11.30
CA TYR A 81 -2.77 -33.53 -12.30
C TYR A 81 -3.41 -33.05 -13.60
N SER A 82 -2.63 -32.92 -14.66
CA SER A 82 -3.21 -32.61 -15.97
C SER A 82 -3.79 -33.90 -16.59
N ASP A 83 -5.11 -33.85 -16.86
CA ASP A 83 -5.79 -34.97 -17.52
C ASP A 83 -5.31 -35.12 -18.97
N PRO A 84 -4.78 -36.31 -19.36
CA PRO A 84 -4.32 -36.55 -20.72
C PRO A 84 -5.46 -36.51 -21.76
N VAL A 85 -6.74 -36.56 -21.34
CA VAL A 85 -7.90 -36.58 -22.25
C VAL A 85 -8.18 -35.19 -22.82
N THR A 86 -7.78 -34.11 -22.15
CA THR A 86 -7.98 -32.73 -22.59
C THR A 86 -6.77 -32.10 -23.30
N GLY A 87 -5.78 -32.89 -23.69
CA GLY A 87 -4.61 -32.44 -24.48
C GLY A 87 -3.41 -32.01 -23.63
N GLY A 88 -3.44 -32.25 -22.32
CA GLY A 88 -2.26 -32.11 -21.45
C GLY A 88 -1.37 -33.33 -21.52
N THR A 89 -0.06 -33.15 -21.56
CA THR A 89 0.92 -34.22 -21.40
C THR A 89 0.75 -34.82 -20.01
N GLY A 90 0.19 -36.02 -19.93
CA GLY A 90 -0.12 -36.70 -18.65
C GLY A 90 1.07 -36.76 -17.70
N GLY A 91 1.01 -35.98 -16.67
CA GLY A 91 1.98 -35.91 -15.59
C GLY A 91 1.53 -34.87 -14.53
N GLY A 92 1.75 -35.17 -13.27
CA GLY A 92 1.50 -34.20 -12.19
C GLY A 92 2.51 -33.07 -12.27
N HIS A 93 2.03 -31.82 -12.11
CA HIS A 93 2.86 -30.63 -12.10
C HIS A 93 2.67 -29.85 -10.80
N PHE A 94 3.74 -29.28 -10.27
CA PHE A 94 3.63 -28.32 -9.20
C PHE A 94 3.03 -27.01 -9.73
N THR A 95 1.97 -26.52 -9.07
CA THR A 95 1.37 -25.22 -9.42
C THR A 95 2.24 -24.05 -8.99
N GLY A 96 3.18 -24.31 -8.10
CA GLY A 96 4.00 -23.28 -7.45
C GLY A 96 3.30 -22.61 -6.26
N ASP A 97 2.07 -22.99 -5.96
CA ASP A 97 1.32 -22.43 -4.84
C ASP A 97 1.82 -23.00 -3.50
N PHE A 98 1.70 -22.21 -2.45
CA PHE A 98 1.73 -22.69 -1.08
C PHE A 98 0.32 -23.14 -0.71
N VAL A 99 0.18 -24.32 -0.16
CA VAL A 99 -1.12 -24.95 0.16
C VAL A 99 -1.11 -25.58 1.55
N ALA A 100 -2.27 -25.98 2.02
CA ALA A 100 -2.38 -26.71 3.29
C ALA A 100 -1.61 -28.03 3.25
N GLY A 101 -0.83 -28.29 4.29
CA GLY A 101 -0.25 -29.59 4.56
C GLY A 101 -1.25 -30.57 5.17
N PRO A 102 -0.90 -31.86 5.36
CA PRO A 102 -1.81 -32.89 5.84
C PRO A 102 -2.37 -32.61 7.23
N ASP A 103 -1.59 -32.00 8.12
CA ASP A 103 -1.99 -31.72 9.50
C ASP A 103 -2.48 -30.28 9.69
N PHE A 104 -2.67 -29.54 8.60
CA PHE A 104 -3.13 -28.17 8.66
C PHE A 104 -4.55 -28.07 9.25
N THR A 105 -4.74 -27.11 10.13
CA THR A 105 -6.07 -26.73 10.66
C THR A 105 -6.33 -25.25 10.38
N PRO A 106 -7.56 -24.89 9.93
CA PRO A 106 -7.91 -23.49 9.70
C PRO A 106 -7.63 -22.60 10.91
N GLY A 107 -7.29 -21.35 10.63
CA GLY A 107 -7.01 -20.35 11.68
C GLY A 107 -6.08 -19.24 11.20
N VAL A 108 -5.67 -18.42 12.16
CA VAL A 108 -4.76 -17.31 11.90
C VAL A 108 -3.32 -17.80 12.07
N TYR A 109 -2.50 -17.53 11.04
CA TYR A 109 -1.10 -17.91 11.02
C TYR A 109 -0.21 -16.72 10.74
N ARG A 110 0.88 -16.60 11.48
CA ARG A 110 1.97 -15.72 11.11
C ARG A 110 2.89 -16.45 10.14
N VAL A 111 2.99 -15.89 8.94
CA VAL A 111 3.71 -16.48 7.81
C VAL A 111 4.97 -15.66 7.55
N ARG A 112 6.11 -16.33 7.45
CA ARG A 112 7.40 -15.71 7.11
C ARG A 112 7.94 -16.30 5.83
N ILE A 113 8.47 -15.43 4.95
CA ILE A 113 9.35 -15.84 3.87
C ILE A 113 10.77 -15.33 4.15
N ASP A 114 11.72 -16.25 4.25
CA ASP A 114 13.15 -15.99 4.44
C ASP A 114 13.87 -16.31 3.13
N LEU A 115 14.20 -15.28 2.37
CA LEU A 115 14.86 -15.42 1.07
C LEU A 115 16.36 -15.73 1.20
N ASN A 116 16.97 -15.51 2.37
CA ASN A 116 18.35 -15.92 2.61
C ASN A 116 18.47 -17.44 2.71
N LYS A 117 17.42 -18.08 3.20
CA LYS A 117 17.34 -19.54 3.36
C LYS A 117 16.47 -20.22 2.31
N ASN A 118 15.78 -19.44 1.47
CA ASN A 118 14.76 -19.92 0.54
C ASN A 118 13.68 -20.76 1.24
N ILE A 119 13.13 -20.26 2.33
CA ILE A 119 12.14 -20.96 3.14
C ILE A 119 10.92 -20.07 3.35
N CYS A 120 9.72 -20.63 3.10
CA CYS A 120 8.46 -20.10 3.60
C CYS A 120 8.02 -20.92 4.81
N MET A 121 7.69 -20.25 5.89
CA MET A 121 7.33 -20.97 7.14
C MET A 121 6.12 -20.37 7.84
N PHE A 122 5.35 -21.22 8.48
CA PHE A 122 4.45 -20.82 9.55
C PHE A 122 5.28 -20.68 10.84
N ILE A 123 5.31 -19.45 11.38
CA ILE A 123 6.04 -19.19 12.63
C ILE A 123 5.25 -19.73 13.81
N ASP A 124 3.98 -19.35 13.87
CA ASP A 124 3.04 -19.76 14.89
C ASP A 124 1.60 -19.69 14.36
N LYS A 125 0.71 -20.40 15.04
CA LYS A 125 -0.73 -20.23 14.92
C LYS A 125 -1.16 -19.26 16.03
N VAL A 126 -1.73 -18.14 15.65
CA VAL A 126 -2.20 -17.14 16.60
C VAL A 126 -3.46 -17.65 17.29
N ASP A 127 -3.51 -17.59 18.60
CA ASP A 127 -4.73 -17.90 19.34
C ASP A 127 -5.81 -16.87 19.02
N GLU A 128 -6.91 -17.32 18.43
CA GLU A 128 -8.02 -16.46 18.02
C GLU A 128 -8.67 -15.71 19.20
N GLY A 129 -8.57 -16.26 20.39
CA GLY A 129 -9.00 -15.61 21.64
C GLY A 129 -8.11 -14.40 22.00
N GLN A 130 -6.88 -14.34 21.49
CA GLN A 130 -5.97 -13.21 21.67
C GLN A 130 -6.18 -12.11 20.63
N LEU A 131 -6.92 -12.39 19.55
CA LEU A 131 -7.18 -11.39 18.52
C LEU A 131 -8.19 -10.32 18.96
N GLY A 132 -8.78 -10.41 20.14
CA GLY A 132 -9.68 -9.42 20.73
C GLY A 132 -10.73 -8.81 19.77
N PRO A 133 -11.71 -8.07 20.22
CA PRO A 133 -12.51 -7.24 19.35
C PRO A 133 -11.58 -6.20 18.69
N GLU A 134 -11.73 -5.99 17.41
CA GLU A 134 -11.01 -5.00 16.62
C GLU A 134 -11.17 -3.60 17.24
N SER A 135 -10.26 -3.21 18.12
CA SER A 135 -10.24 -1.90 18.74
C SER A 135 -8.91 -1.23 18.42
N TYR A 136 -8.98 -0.13 17.71
CA TYR A 136 -7.84 0.70 17.38
C TYR A 136 -7.97 2.03 18.11
N LYS A 137 -6.89 2.48 18.79
CA LYS A 137 -6.88 3.75 19.47
C LYS A 137 -5.67 4.57 19.10
N ILE A 138 -5.84 5.89 19.11
CA ILE A 138 -4.76 6.85 18.96
C ILE A 138 -4.86 7.85 20.12
N ASN A 139 -3.78 7.96 20.90
CA ASN A 139 -3.77 8.72 22.16
C ASN A 139 -4.94 8.34 23.10
N GLY A 140 -5.22 7.04 23.23
CA GLY A 140 -6.30 6.50 24.04
C GLY A 140 -7.73 6.74 23.48
N THR A 141 -7.87 7.45 22.37
CA THR A 141 -9.17 7.70 21.72
C THR A 141 -9.43 6.60 20.68
N GLU A 142 -10.55 5.91 20.81
CA GLU A 142 -10.95 4.83 19.92
C GLU A 142 -11.36 5.35 18.54
N LEU A 143 -10.91 4.65 17.48
CA LEU A 143 -11.32 4.93 16.12
C LEU A 143 -12.74 4.38 15.89
N THR A 144 -13.62 5.23 15.40
CA THR A 144 -15.00 4.87 15.08
C THR A 144 -15.15 4.47 13.63
N GLN A 145 -16.01 3.49 13.37
CA GLN A 145 -16.28 3.02 12.01
C GLN A 145 -16.86 4.15 11.16
N SER A 146 -16.30 4.31 9.98
CA SER A 146 -16.78 5.22 8.94
C SER A 146 -18.00 4.62 8.22
N THR A 147 -18.67 5.41 7.39
CA THR A 147 -19.72 4.90 6.47
C THR A 147 -19.22 3.82 5.52
N ASN A 148 -17.94 3.84 5.16
CA ASN A 148 -17.29 2.74 4.48
C ASN A 148 -16.73 1.75 5.52
N PRO A 149 -17.17 0.48 5.53
CA PRO A 149 -16.78 -0.51 6.53
C PRO A 149 -15.29 -0.84 6.55
N SER A 150 -14.57 -0.56 5.47
CA SER A 150 -13.12 -0.74 5.42
C SER A 150 -12.34 0.31 6.24
N TYR A 151 -13.03 1.35 6.73
CA TYR A 151 -12.39 2.44 7.45
C TYR A 151 -12.89 2.59 8.87
N THR A 152 -11.93 2.89 9.73
CA THR A 152 -12.19 3.52 11.04
C THR A 152 -11.43 4.84 11.11
N ALA A 153 -11.95 5.81 11.84
CA ALA A 153 -11.33 7.14 11.93
C ALA A 153 -11.51 7.79 13.31
N VAL A 154 -10.60 8.71 13.62
CA VAL A 154 -10.67 9.58 14.79
C VAL A 154 -10.24 10.98 14.41
N GLU A 155 -10.79 12.01 15.09
CA GLU A 155 -10.32 13.39 14.97
C GLU A 155 -9.61 13.80 16.25
N LEU A 156 -8.38 14.27 16.11
CA LEU A 156 -7.51 14.66 17.21
C LEU A 156 -6.87 16.03 16.96
N ASN A 157 -6.65 16.80 18.02
CA ASN A 157 -5.75 17.93 17.97
C ASN A 157 -4.33 17.44 18.19
N LEU A 158 -3.46 17.66 17.22
CA LEU A 158 -2.06 17.26 17.27
C LEU A 158 -1.14 18.46 17.18
N THR A 159 -0.03 18.38 17.91
CA THR A 159 1.00 19.41 17.93
C THR A 159 2.31 18.84 17.38
N LYS A 160 3.02 19.61 16.57
CA LYS A 160 4.31 19.20 16.02
C LYS A 160 5.30 18.82 17.12
N GLY A 161 5.93 17.66 16.99
CA GLY A 161 6.83 17.06 17.97
C GLY A 161 6.13 16.27 19.08
N GLN A 162 4.80 16.25 19.12
CA GLN A 162 4.05 15.44 20.08
C GLN A 162 4.30 13.95 19.83
N VAL A 163 4.54 13.20 20.90
CA VAL A 163 4.52 11.73 20.84
C VAL A 163 3.06 11.29 20.73
N VAL A 164 2.80 10.43 19.76
CA VAL A 164 1.46 9.88 19.49
C VAL A 164 1.50 8.39 19.80
N ASP A 165 0.59 7.95 20.62
CA ASP A 165 0.42 6.56 21.01
C ASP A 165 -0.59 5.86 20.10
N PHE A 166 -0.24 4.66 19.63
CA PHE A 166 -1.06 3.85 18.72
C PHE A 166 -1.28 2.46 19.36
N GLU A 167 -2.53 2.16 19.70
CA GLU A 167 -2.93 0.87 20.28
C GLU A 167 -3.70 0.02 19.24
N GLY A 168 -3.40 -1.28 19.17
CA GLY A 168 -4.08 -2.24 18.29
C GLY A 168 -3.45 -2.41 16.90
N PHE A 169 -2.45 -1.62 16.56
CA PHE A 169 -1.78 -1.67 15.27
C PHE A 169 -0.51 -2.53 15.32
N SER A 170 -0.32 -3.40 14.32
CA SER A 170 0.79 -4.36 14.34
C SER A 170 2.06 -3.89 13.64
N TYR A 171 1.97 -2.99 12.66
CA TYR A 171 3.09 -2.64 11.77
C TYR A 171 3.14 -1.14 11.46
N LEU A 172 3.24 -0.33 12.50
CA LEU A 172 3.14 1.13 12.39
C LEU A 172 4.15 1.77 11.43
N ASP A 173 5.39 1.33 11.43
CA ASP A 173 6.43 1.87 10.51
C ASP A 173 6.06 1.67 9.04
N TYR A 174 5.24 0.68 8.77
CA TYR A 174 4.71 0.38 7.45
C TYR A 174 3.43 1.16 7.13
N MET A 175 2.59 1.39 8.14
CA MET A 175 1.28 2.03 7.99
C MET A 175 1.34 3.54 7.96
N LEU A 176 2.33 4.13 8.66
CA LEU A 176 2.43 5.57 8.85
C LEU A 176 3.19 6.23 7.70
N GLN A 177 2.69 7.39 7.30
CA GLN A 177 3.37 8.24 6.33
C GLN A 177 4.51 9.00 7.03
N PRO A 178 5.76 8.90 6.55
CA PRO A 178 6.91 9.53 7.21
C PRO A 178 6.82 11.06 7.27
N GLU A 179 6.05 11.67 6.39
CA GLU A 179 5.77 13.12 6.39
C GLU A 179 4.96 13.54 7.62
N TYR A 180 4.11 12.64 8.13
CA TYR A 180 3.31 12.89 9.32
C TYR A 180 3.95 12.35 10.61
N PHE A 181 4.65 11.24 10.54
CA PHE A 181 5.19 10.58 11.72
C PHE A 181 6.61 10.08 11.49
N THR A 182 7.46 10.26 12.48
CA THR A 182 8.77 9.62 12.56
C THR A 182 8.83 8.70 13.76
N ASN A 183 9.41 7.52 13.56
CA ASN A 183 9.72 6.61 14.65
C ASN A 183 11.10 6.99 15.24
N GLU A 184 11.10 7.42 16.50
CA GLU A 184 12.31 7.66 17.27
C GLU A 184 12.35 6.67 18.44
N ASN A 185 13.11 5.58 18.27
CA ASN A 185 13.28 4.53 19.28
C ASN A 185 11.94 3.90 19.77
N GLY A 186 11.01 3.64 18.87
CA GLY A 186 9.71 3.06 19.16
C GLY A 186 8.64 4.08 19.58
N GLN A 187 8.97 5.36 19.62
CA GLN A 187 8.01 6.45 19.83
C GLN A 187 7.72 7.16 18.52
N TYR A 188 6.46 7.32 18.20
CA TYR A 188 6.03 7.99 16.97
C TYR A 188 5.78 9.47 17.26
N LYS A 189 6.58 10.34 16.64
CA LYS A 189 6.43 11.80 16.77
C LYS A 189 5.70 12.36 15.56
N PHE A 190 4.75 13.24 15.84
CA PHE A 190 4.00 13.96 14.81
C PHE A 190 4.83 15.10 14.22
N ASN A 191 4.96 15.16 12.90
CA ASN A 191 5.85 16.09 12.20
C ASN A 191 5.14 17.26 11.52
N ALA A 192 3.85 17.12 11.23
CA ALA A 192 3.07 18.14 10.55
C ALA A 192 2.74 19.33 11.48
N PRO A 193 2.31 20.49 10.92
CA PRO A 193 1.94 21.66 11.74
C PRO A 193 0.80 21.39 12.72
N ASP A 194 0.77 22.13 13.80
CA ASP A 194 -0.29 22.05 14.82
C ASP A 194 -1.68 22.18 14.21
N GLY A 195 -2.63 21.43 14.75
CA GLY A 195 -4.02 21.56 14.32
C GLY A 195 -4.90 20.34 14.59
N LYS A 196 -6.12 20.41 14.08
CA LYS A 196 -7.08 19.32 14.14
C LYS A 196 -6.91 18.42 12.92
N TYR A 197 -6.71 17.13 13.18
CA TYR A 197 -6.47 16.12 12.16
C TYR A 197 -7.50 15.00 12.25
N ARG A 198 -7.97 14.56 11.10
CA ARG A 198 -8.68 13.31 10.96
C ARG A 198 -7.66 12.23 10.58
N ILE A 199 -7.56 11.20 11.41
CA ILE A 199 -6.73 10.03 11.16
C ILE A 199 -7.65 8.88 10.83
N SER A 200 -7.48 8.32 9.64
CA SER A 200 -8.30 7.22 9.12
C SER A 200 -7.44 5.99 8.91
N TYR A 201 -7.84 4.86 9.47
CA TYR A 201 -7.21 3.57 9.23
C TYR A 201 -8.03 2.76 8.22
N ASN A 202 -7.38 2.34 7.15
CA ASN A 202 -7.95 1.38 6.21
C ASN A 202 -7.52 -0.03 6.60
N LYS A 203 -8.48 -0.84 7.00
CA LYS A 203 -8.24 -2.20 7.49
C LYS A 203 -7.78 -3.15 6.38
N ASP A 204 -8.31 -3.00 5.17
CA ASP A 204 -8.03 -3.89 4.06
C ASP A 204 -6.60 -3.70 3.52
N ARG A 205 -6.04 -2.51 3.74
CA ARG A 205 -4.70 -2.14 3.27
C ARG A 205 -3.67 -2.03 4.37
N GLU A 206 -4.12 -2.03 5.61
CA GLU A 206 -3.27 -1.75 6.76
C GLU A 206 -2.51 -0.43 6.62
N LEU A 207 -3.23 0.62 6.20
CA LEU A 207 -2.68 1.97 6.02
C LEU A 207 -3.41 3.00 6.84
N ILE A 208 -2.64 3.93 7.39
CA ILE A 208 -3.13 5.09 8.12
C ILE A 208 -3.01 6.33 7.22
N TYR A 209 -4.13 7.03 7.06
CA TYR A 209 -4.23 8.29 6.32
C TYR A 209 -4.47 9.42 7.30
N VAL A 210 -3.81 10.53 7.07
CA VAL A 210 -3.90 11.72 7.93
C VAL A 210 -4.32 12.91 7.10
N GLU A 211 -5.32 13.64 7.57
CA GLU A 211 -5.87 14.81 6.90
C GLU A 211 -6.15 15.91 7.93
N LYS A 212 -5.61 17.11 7.73
CA LYS A 212 -5.95 18.25 8.57
C LYS A 212 -7.32 18.78 8.18
N THR A 213 -8.22 18.89 9.17
CA THR A 213 -9.61 19.31 8.97
C THR A 213 -9.72 20.83 8.98
N THR A 214 -9.32 21.49 7.88
CA THR A 214 -9.50 22.93 7.67
C THR A 214 -10.09 23.20 6.31
N ASP A 215 -10.92 24.22 6.22
CA ASP A 215 -11.60 24.65 5.01
C ASP A 215 -11.07 26.02 4.57
N THR A 216 -9.94 26.02 3.85
CA THR A 216 -9.31 27.24 3.35
C THR A 216 -9.02 27.14 1.85
N GLU A 217 -8.76 28.26 1.18
CA GLU A 217 -8.34 28.30 -0.23
C GLU A 217 -7.05 27.51 -0.47
N PHE A 218 -6.15 27.50 0.54
CA PHE A 218 -4.93 26.70 0.57
C PHE A 218 -5.00 25.78 1.80
N PRO A 219 -5.61 24.61 1.67
CA PRO A 219 -5.85 23.70 2.78
C PRO A 219 -4.53 23.19 3.37
N GLU A 220 -4.62 22.56 4.52
CA GLU A 220 -3.45 21.96 5.18
C GLU A 220 -3.04 20.62 4.55
N THR A 221 -3.86 20.09 3.65
CA THR A 221 -3.59 18.87 2.92
C THR A 221 -4.06 19.04 1.48
N VAL A 222 -3.18 18.75 0.54
CA VAL A 222 -3.47 18.62 -0.88
C VAL A 222 -3.46 17.15 -1.25
N TRP A 223 -4.38 16.72 -2.07
CA TRP A 223 -4.55 15.33 -2.47
C TRP A 223 -4.00 15.08 -3.86
N ILE A 224 -3.55 13.86 -4.12
CA ILE A 224 -3.12 13.38 -5.42
C ILE A 224 -3.98 12.18 -5.80
N THR A 225 -4.56 12.18 -7.00
CA THR A 225 -5.13 11.00 -7.63
C THR A 225 -4.68 10.90 -9.09
N GLY A 226 -4.70 9.70 -9.63
CA GLY A 226 -4.15 9.41 -10.95
C GLY A 226 -4.02 7.93 -11.24
N ALA A 227 -2.99 7.56 -11.98
CA ALA A 227 -2.68 6.18 -12.32
C ALA A 227 -1.18 5.90 -12.30
N ALA A 228 -0.80 4.65 -12.11
CA ALA A 228 0.55 4.13 -12.19
C ALA A 228 1.57 4.82 -11.25
N PHE A 229 1.14 5.23 -10.07
CA PHE A 229 2.00 5.70 -8.99
C PHE A 229 1.54 5.11 -7.66
N GLY A 230 2.32 5.27 -6.62
CA GLY A 230 1.96 4.74 -5.32
C GLY A 230 2.66 5.42 -4.16
N HIS A 231 2.34 4.99 -2.95
CA HIS A 231 3.00 5.44 -1.74
C HIS A 231 4.28 4.62 -1.53
N PRO A 232 5.47 5.25 -1.40
CA PRO A 232 6.69 4.53 -1.08
C PRO A 232 6.60 3.99 0.34
N ARG A 233 6.80 2.70 0.51
CA ARG A 233 6.70 2.04 1.79
C ARG A 233 8.06 1.76 2.40
N ILE A 234 8.14 1.90 3.71
CA ILE A 234 9.35 1.65 4.50
C ILE A 234 9.82 0.20 4.38
N SER A 235 8.91 -0.73 4.14
CA SER A 235 9.22 -2.18 4.03
C SER A 235 10.09 -2.57 2.83
N GLY A 236 10.32 -1.66 1.88
CA GLY A 236 11.07 -1.95 0.65
C GLY A 236 10.37 -2.95 -0.28
N LEU A 237 9.18 -3.40 0.06
CA LEU A 237 8.29 -4.11 -0.83
C LEU A 237 7.53 -3.11 -1.68
N LEU A 238 7.19 -3.57 -2.85
CA LEU A 238 6.64 -2.73 -3.88
C LEU A 238 5.40 -2.03 -3.38
N PRO A 239 5.32 -0.74 -3.68
CA PRO A 239 4.23 0.09 -3.28
C PRO A 239 2.94 -0.37 -3.94
N ASP A 240 1.86 -0.08 -3.30
CA ASP A 240 0.57 -0.15 -3.93
C ASP A 240 0.54 0.78 -5.12
N ASP A 241 0.26 0.20 -6.26
CA ASP A 241 0.07 0.96 -7.46
C ASP A 241 -1.34 1.55 -7.47
N ILE A 242 -1.43 2.85 -7.67
CA ILE A 242 -2.70 3.50 -7.93
C ILE A 242 -3.05 3.21 -9.38
N GLY A 243 -4.02 2.30 -9.57
CA GLY A 243 -4.39 1.83 -10.90
C GLY A 243 -5.41 2.70 -11.61
N ASN A 244 -6.20 3.50 -10.89
CA ASN A 244 -7.30 4.28 -11.47
C ASN A 244 -7.52 5.59 -10.73
N TRP A 245 -7.95 6.59 -11.49
CA TRP A 245 -8.45 7.85 -10.99
C TRP A 245 -9.71 7.62 -10.14
N GLY A 246 -9.71 8.05 -8.90
CA GLY A 246 -10.85 7.85 -8.01
C GLY A 246 -10.68 8.43 -6.62
N TRP A 247 -11.79 8.47 -5.87
CA TRP A 247 -11.88 8.98 -4.51
C TRP A 247 -12.55 8.00 -3.55
N ASP A 248 -13.16 6.97 -4.09
CA ASP A 248 -13.95 6.01 -3.32
C ASP A 248 -13.07 4.95 -2.66
N ASN A 249 -11.93 4.68 -3.29
CA ASN A 249 -11.01 3.68 -2.82
C ASN A 249 -9.73 4.35 -2.31
N PRO A 250 -9.30 4.08 -1.07
CA PRO A 250 -8.10 4.71 -0.48
C PRO A 250 -6.81 4.47 -1.24
N LYS A 251 -6.78 3.44 -2.06
CA LYS A 251 -5.63 3.21 -2.94
C LYS A 251 -5.53 4.21 -4.09
N ASP A 252 -6.62 4.90 -4.39
CA ASP A 252 -6.72 5.75 -5.57
C ASP A 252 -6.25 7.17 -5.32
N PHE A 253 -5.82 7.48 -4.08
CA PHE A 253 -5.33 8.80 -3.74
C PHE A 253 -4.24 8.78 -2.65
N ILE A 254 -3.41 9.81 -2.68
CA ILE A 254 -2.36 10.07 -1.67
C ILE A 254 -2.51 11.53 -1.21
N CYS A 255 -2.10 11.83 0.02
CA CYS A 255 -2.08 13.19 0.51
C CYS A 255 -0.66 13.77 0.53
N CYS A 256 -0.58 15.08 0.32
CA CYS A 256 0.59 15.90 0.54
C CYS A 256 0.40 16.71 1.81
N VAL A 257 1.43 16.77 2.63
CA VAL A 257 1.44 17.51 3.89
C VAL A 257 1.88 18.95 3.65
N LYS A 258 1.21 19.90 4.26
CA LYS A 258 1.66 21.29 4.29
C LYS A 258 2.89 21.41 5.18
N THR A 259 4.02 21.74 4.58
CA THR A 259 5.31 21.92 5.27
C THR A 259 5.68 23.39 5.46
N GLY A 260 4.99 24.29 4.77
CA GLY A 260 5.14 25.74 4.86
C GLY A 260 3.87 26.44 4.40
N ASP A 261 3.85 27.80 4.44
CA ASP A 261 2.73 28.52 3.89
C ASP A 261 2.60 28.21 2.38
N ARG A 262 1.46 27.64 1.95
CA ARG A 262 1.15 27.20 0.59
C ARG A 262 2.19 26.22 -0.02
N VAL A 263 2.97 25.54 0.83
CA VAL A 263 3.96 24.54 0.41
C VAL A 263 3.54 23.16 0.89
N TYR A 264 3.52 22.19 -0.02
CA TYR A 264 3.05 20.83 0.24
C TYR A 264 4.10 19.81 -0.23
N GLU A 265 4.33 18.80 0.57
CA GLU A 265 5.33 17.79 0.26
C GLU A 265 4.80 16.37 0.48
N THR A 266 5.30 15.44 -0.32
CA THR A 266 5.09 13.99 -0.15
C THR A 266 6.19 13.21 -0.85
N ASN A 267 6.29 11.92 -0.58
CA ASN A 267 7.08 11.00 -1.38
C ASN A 267 6.16 10.10 -2.18
N LEU A 268 6.48 9.91 -3.45
CA LEU A 268 5.73 9.06 -4.38
C LEU A 268 6.65 8.00 -4.98
N LEU A 269 6.16 6.79 -5.12
CA LEU A 269 6.70 5.91 -6.14
C LEU A 269 6.02 6.23 -7.45
N LEU A 270 6.82 6.48 -8.47
CA LEU A 270 6.35 6.74 -9.83
C LEU A 270 6.78 5.59 -10.74
N ASN A 271 5.83 4.99 -11.46
CA ASN A 271 6.05 3.97 -12.48
C ASN A 271 6.20 4.62 -13.87
N ASN A 272 6.57 3.86 -14.89
CA ASN A 272 6.93 4.43 -16.19
C ASN A 272 5.81 5.18 -16.94
N ASP A 273 4.58 4.90 -16.61
CA ASP A 273 3.37 5.43 -17.25
C ASP A 273 2.49 6.22 -16.28
N PHE A 274 3.10 6.71 -15.19
CA PHE A 274 2.34 7.46 -14.19
C PHE A 274 1.67 8.71 -14.79
N MET A 275 0.48 9.00 -14.29
CA MET A 275 -0.22 10.25 -14.50
C MET A 275 -0.98 10.64 -13.25
N PHE A 276 -0.89 11.90 -12.83
CA PHE A 276 -1.66 12.39 -11.70
C PHE A 276 -1.92 13.89 -11.76
N ARG A 277 -2.84 14.36 -10.88
CA ARG A 277 -3.08 15.77 -10.57
C ARG A 277 -3.13 15.96 -9.07
N PHE A 278 -2.91 17.20 -8.64
CA PHE A 278 -3.20 17.60 -7.28
C PHE A 278 -4.62 18.15 -7.18
N TYR A 279 -5.19 18.04 -5.98
CA TYR A 279 -6.53 18.52 -5.65
C TYR A 279 -6.49 19.19 -4.29
N LYS A 280 -7.05 20.40 -4.17
CA LYS A 280 -7.13 21.12 -2.90
C LYS A 280 -8.06 20.45 -1.91
N ARG A 281 -8.98 19.61 -2.38
CA ARG A 281 -9.94 18.84 -1.58
C ARG A 281 -10.11 17.46 -2.19
N LYS A 282 -10.44 16.50 -1.33
CA LYS A 282 -10.80 15.16 -1.78
C LYS A 282 -12.11 15.20 -2.56
N GLY A 283 -12.04 14.98 -3.85
CA GLY A 283 -13.15 15.06 -4.79
C GLY A 283 -12.72 15.72 -6.11
N TRP A 284 -13.57 15.60 -7.11
CA TRP A 284 -13.39 16.24 -8.41
C TRP A 284 -13.67 17.75 -8.27
N ASN A 285 -12.94 18.57 -8.95
CA ASN A 285 -12.84 20.02 -8.90
C ASN A 285 -11.78 20.53 -7.91
N ASN A 286 -11.39 21.80 -8.05
CA ASN A 286 -10.28 22.43 -7.33
C ASN A 286 -8.92 21.75 -7.60
N GLU A 287 -8.70 21.38 -8.84
CA GLU A 287 -7.47 20.79 -9.33
C GLU A 287 -6.33 21.82 -9.33
N ILE A 288 -5.13 21.32 -9.12
CA ILE A 288 -3.87 22.00 -9.45
C ILE A 288 -3.20 21.11 -10.47
N THR A 289 -3.12 21.58 -11.66
CA THR A 289 -2.69 20.82 -12.84
C THR A 289 -1.24 21.13 -13.21
N SER A 290 -0.70 20.38 -14.14
CA SER A 290 0.63 20.66 -14.68
C SER A 290 0.71 21.97 -15.47
N PHE A 291 -0.44 22.58 -15.84
CA PHE A 291 -0.50 23.90 -16.47
C PHE A 291 -0.46 25.06 -15.46
N ASP A 292 -0.87 24.81 -14.22
CA ASP A 292 -0.93 25.83 -13.17
C ASP A 292 0.44 26.08 -12.52
N VAL A 293 1.42 25.20 -12.76
CA VAL A 293 2.74 25.28 -12.16
C VAL A 293 3.87 25.06 -13.14
N THR A 294 5.04 25.56 -12.81
CA THR A 294 6.29 25.23 -13.49
C THR A 294 6.82 23.91 -12.91
N ILE A 295 7.01 22.92 -13.76
CA ILE A 295 7.62 21.65 -13.37
C ILE A 295 9.14 21.83 -13.29
N VAL A 296 9.72 21.50 -12.13
CA VAL A 296 11.15 21.52 -11.89
C VAL A 296 11.62 20.09 -11.62
N SER A 297 12.37 19.53 -12.54
CA SER A 297 12.99 18.20 -12.37
C SER A 297 14.38 18.18 -13.00
N GLU A 298 15.28 17.39 -12.44
CA GLU A 298 16.60 17.22 -13.02
C GLU A 298 16.51 16.45 -14.35
N GLY A 299 17.14 17.01 -15.41
CA GLY A 299 17.33 16.28 -16.66
C GLY A 299 16.05 15.83 -17.39
N ASP A 300 14.95 16.56 -17.29
CA ASP A 300 13.68 16.22 -17.96
C ASP A 300 13.11 14.84 -17.50
N LEU A 301 13.16 14.61 -16.19
CA LEU A 301 12.59 13.39 -15.61
C LEU A 301 11.06 13.43 -15.56
N ILE A 302 10.50 14.62 -15.30
CA ILE A 302 9.05 14.83 -15.16
C ILE A 302 8.60 15.90 -16.14
N ALA A 303 7.48 15.67 -16.79
CA ALA A 303 6.89 16.56 -17.77
C ALA A 303 5.37 16.66 -17.59
N ARG A 304 4.73 17.41 -18.50
CA ARG A 304 3.28 17.32 -18.67
C ARG A 304 2.95 15.98 -19.31
N GLY A 305 1.97 15.30 -18.73
CA GLY A 305 1.44 14.08 -19.30
C GLY A 305 0.73 14.37 -20.64
N GLY A 306 0.57 13.34 -21.45
CA GLY A 306 -0.10 13.50 -22.73
C GLY A 306 -0.47 12.14 -23.34
N TYR A 307 -1.04 12.19 -24.53
CA TYR A 307 -1.36 11.01 -25.32
C TYR A 307 -1.12 11.31 -26.81
N TRP A 308 -0.91 10.25 -27.57
CA TRP A 308 -0.81 10.31 -29.02
C TRP A 308 -2.19 10.28 -29.65
N ASP A 309 -2.49 11.29 -30.49
CA ASP A 309 -3.68 11.37 -31.32
C ASP A 309 -3.22 11.30 -32.79
N GLY A 310 -3.21 10.09 -33.33
CA GLY A 310 -2.51 9.82 -34.58
C GLY A 310 -1.00 10.06 -34.41
N ASP A 311 -0.45 10.93 -35.24
CA ASP A 311 0.98 11.29 -35.22
C ASP A 311 1.31 12.53 -34.38
N GLN A 312 0.30 13.07 -33.65
CA GLN A 312 0.48 14.30 -32.86
C GLN A 312 0.43 13.98 -31.37
N TRP A 313 1.46 14.42 -30.63
CA TRP A 313 1.45 14.43 -29.18
C TRP A 313 0.56 15.53 -28.65
N LYS A 314 -0.40 15.21 -27.82
CA LYS A 314 -1.27 16.17 -27.12
C LYS A 314 -0.96 16.16 -25.64
N GLU A 315 -0.52 17.30 -25.14
CA GLU A 315 -0.34 17.49 -23.69
C GLU A 315 -1.68 17.50 -22.97
N THR A 316 -1.68 16.97 -21.76
CA THR A 316 -2.81 17.01 -20.84
C THR A 316 -2.44 17.80 -19.59
N GLU A 317 -3.43 18.14 -18.81
CA GLU A 317 -3.27 18.81 -17.51
C GLU A 317 -2.58 17.93 -16.45
N ASN A 318 -2.25 16.68 -16.76
CA ASN A 318 -1.64 15.75 -15.83
C ASN A 318 -0.13 16.00 -15.72
N PHE A 319 0.43 15.63 -14.57
CA PHE A 319 1.86 15.36 -14.44
C PHE A 319 2.12 13.95 -15.00
N GLY A 320 3.20 13.79 -15.74
CA GLY A 320 3.58 12.54 -16.37
C GLY A 320 5.09 12.38 -16.55
N PRO A 321 5.54 11.25 -17.09
CA PRO A 321 6.96 11.01 -17.33
C PRO A 321 7.53 11.94 -18.38
N GLY A 322 8.72 12.49 -18.14
CA GLY A 322 9.53 13.19 -19.12
C GLY A 322 10.36 12.23 -19.98
N ASN A 323 11.09 12.76 -20.96
CA ASN A 323 11.85 11.94 -21.90
C ASN A 323 12.94 11.07 -21.24
N ASN A 324 13.48 11.54 -20.12
CA ASN A 324 14.53 10.85 -19.38
C ASN A 324 14.02 10.21 -18.09
N PHE A 325 12.70 10.02 -17.97
CA PHE A 325 12.09 9.47 -16.78
C PHE A 325 12.68 8.09 -16.42
N ARG A 326 12.77 7.85 -15.13
CA ARG A 326 13.16 6.54 -14.57
C ARG A 326 12.29 6.24 -13.37
N ALA A 327 11.56 5.14 -13.42
CA ALA A 327 10.74 4.69 -12.32
C ALA A 327 11.52 4.66 -10.99
N GLY A 328 10.85 4.97 -9.89
CA GLY A 328 11.45 5.01 -8.57
C GLY A 328 10.75 5.94 -7.60
N ILE A 329 11.37 6.17 -6.46
CA ILE A 329 10.85 7.06 -5.43
C ILE A 329 11.26 8.50 -5.74
N TYR A 330 10.30 9.39 -5.68
CA TYR A 330 10.48 10.82 -5.85
C TYR A 330 9.97 11.58 -4.64
N HIS A 331 10.75 12.51 -4.16
CA HIS A 331 10.26 13.57 -3.29
C HIS A 331 9.61 14.64 -4.14
N VAL A 332 8.36 14.97 -3.81
CA VAL A 332 7.55 15.94 -4.55
C VAL A 332 7.23 17.12 -3.64
N LYS A 333 7.58 18.33 -4.11
CA LYS A 333 7.29 19.58 -3.43
C LYS A 333 6.48 20.48 -4.33
N LEU A 334 5.26 20.77 -3.92
CA LEU A 334 4.37 21.73 -4.56
C LEU A 334 4.43 23.06 -3.78
N ASP A 335 4.93 24.11 -4.39
CA ASP A 335 5.01 25.45 -3.82
C ASP A 335 4.10 26.41 -4.59
N MET A 336 2.97 26.75 -4.00
CA MET A 336 1.98 27.63 -4.61
C MET A 336 2.27 29.14 -4.42
N ASN A 337 3.34 29.50 -3.69
CA ASN A 337 3.83 30.87 -3.65
C ASN A 337 4.59 31.23 -4.94
N THR A 338 5.31 30.26 -5.47
CA THR A 338 6.11 30.40 -6.70
C THR A 338 5.48 29.71 -7.90
N ASN A 339 4.35 29.03 -7.70
CA ASN A 339 3.71 28.19 -8.69
C ASN A 339 4.70 27.18 -9.29
N THR A 340 5.42 26.44 -8.44
CA THR A 340 6.38 25.42 -8.86
C THR A 340 6.06 24.07 -8.27
N CYS A 341 6.30 23.01 -9.05
CA CYS A 341 6.28 21.64 -8.56
C CYS A 341 7.65 21.00 -8.82
N THR A 342 8.37 20.71 -7.74
CA THR A 342 9.74 20.17 -7.80
C THR A 342 9.72 18.67 -7.53
N PHE A 343 10.43 17.94 -8.36
CA PHE A 343 10.61 16.48 -8.23
C PHE A 343 12.08 16.16 -8.06
N THR A 344 12.41 15.52 -6.95
CA THR A 344 13.77 15.06 -6.66
C THR A 344 13.76 13.55 -6.51
N LYS A 345 14.49 12.85 -7.37
CA LYS A 345 14.63 11.39 -7.28
C LYS A 345 15.44 11.02 -6.03
N ARG A 346 14.98 10.03 -5.29
CA ARG A 346 15.64 9.49 -4.08
C ARG A 346 16.33 8.16 -4.34
#